data_d8f31c385e40d7df7b80c3a2bbd94342
#
_entry.id   d8f31c385e40d7df7b80c3a2bbd94342
#
_cell.length_a   1.000
_cell.length_b   1.000
_cell.length_c   1.000
_cell.angle_alpha   90.00
_cell.angle_beta   90.00
_cell.angle_gamma   90.00
#
_symmetry.space_group_name_H-M   'P 1'
#
loop_
_entity.id
_entity.type
_entity.pdbx_description
1 polymer ?
#
loop_
_entity_poly.entity_id
_entity_poly.type
_entity_poly.pdbx_seq_one_letter_code
_entity_poly.pdbx_strand_id
1 'polypeptide(L)'
;MEEGTLFEQVEDSRQDWKVKHSISEILMVVMCGVSAGERSIYGIREFARLKEQWLRDVIGLKLPNGLPSYDTVRRVLGLLYPKQFQRVFIRWIEEELDIPVGSYVSLDGKSLRGSGLKEVGIDPLHLLHAYSHELGVVIGQMECSSEKTNEIPIAERLIQILKIKSVIITADALLCQKEIVKKIAKDNDYILALKGNHPLMEQEVKDFFLSPAPSTRSVHTTFDKGHGRIERRIYTLDTNIGWFEDKKEWKHLAAFGMVESIVTRKGKECREIRYFITSVTDVKQFAKGVRSHWAIENNLHWCLDVLFCDDACTVLDRNAAENLAIIRRIVYNRIKMLSKMDTLSMGKRACIYDDNFRAQILFSC
;
A
#
# COMPACT_ATOMS: atom_id res chain seq x y z
N MET A 1 -14.45 14.85 12.50
CA MET A 1 -15.25 13.74 13.07
C MET A 1 -14.75 13.40 14.46
N GLU A 2 -15.63 13.21 15.43
CA GLU A 2 -15.24 12.67 16.73
C GLU A 2 -14.73 11.24 16.52
N GLU A 3 -13.51 10.93 16.94
CA GLU A 3 -12.76 9.70 16.59
C GLU A 3 -13.29 8.41 17.25
N GLY A 4 -14.28 8.49 18.12
CA GLY A 4 -15.12 7.35 18.48
C GLY A 4 -15.77 6.69 17.26
N THR A 5 -15.93 7.43 16.16
CA THR A 5 -16.71 7.01 14.99
C THR A 5 -16.04 6.00 14.07
N LEU A 6 -14.69 5.97 13.90
CA LEU A 6 -14.05 5.01 12.97
C LEU A 6 -14.32 3.56 13.41
N PHE A 7 -13.98 3.22 14.63
CA PHE A 7 -14.14 1.85 15.13
C PHE A 7 -15.56 1.52 15.59
N GLU A 8 -16.43 2.51 15.81
CA GLU A 8 -17.85 2.31 16.07
C GLU A 8 -18.60 1.79 14.84
N GLN A 9 -18.08 2.02 13.64
CA GLN A 9 -18.63 1.45 12.41
C GLN A 9 -18.28 -0.03 12.21
N VAL A 10 -17.46 -0.62 13.08
CA VAL A 10 -17.10 -2.03 13.04
C VAL A 10 -18.15 -2.85 13.74
N GLU A 11 -18.83 -3.74 13.01
CA GLU A 11 -19.88 -4.60 13.58
C GLU A 11 -19.31 -5.62 14.56
N ASP A 12 -19.96 -5.76 15.70
CA ASP A 12 -19.64 -6.76 16.70
C ASP A 12 -20.51 -8.00 16.51
N SER A 13 -19.93 -9.09 16.03
CA SER A 13 -20.63 -10.37 15.85
C SER A 13 -20.73 -11.19 17.13
N ARG A 14 -20.20 -10.69 18.26
CA ARG A 14 -20.25 -11.38 19.56
C ARG A 14 -21.62 -11.24 20.19
N GLN A 15 -21.99 -12.21 21.02
CA GLN A 15 -23.22 -12.15 21.81
C GLN A 15 -23.11 -11.10 22.91
N ASP A 16 -24.02 -10.12 22.97
CA ASP A 16 -23.95 -8.94 23.86
C ASP A 16 -23.69 -9.29 25.33
N TRP A 17 -24.33 -10.33 25.84
CA TRP A 17 -24.16 -10.75 27.23
C TRP A 17 -22.77 -11.34 27.57
N LYS A 18 -21.96 -11.66 26.56
CA LYS A 18 -20.57 -12.11 26.71
C LYS A 18 -19.54 -10.99 26.50
N VAL A 19 -20.00 -9.81 26.08
CA VAL A 19 -19.12 -8.68 25.75
C VAL A 19 -18.75 -7.92 27.01
N LYS A 20 -17.51 -8.08 27.48
CA LYS A 20 -16.95 -7.28 28.59
C LYS A 20 -16.27 -5.99 28.10
N HIS A 21 -15.75 -5.99 26.89
CA HIS A 21 -15.07 -4.86 26.28
C HIS A 21 -15.62 -4.68 24.88
N SER A 22 -15.98 -3.46 24.50
CA SER A 22 -16.43 -3.14 23.14
C SER A 22 -15.31 -3.36 22.12
N ILE A 23 -15.67 -3.62 20.84
CA ILE A 23 -14.70 -3.71 19.77
C ILE A 23 -13.94 -2.39 19.64
N SER A 24 -14.64 -1.25 19.72
CA SER A 24 -14.04 0.08 19.62
C SER A 24 -12.96 0.29 20.69
N GLU A 25 -13.24 -0.01 21.96
CA GLU A 25 -12.22 0.09 23.03
C GLU A 25 -11.00 -0.80 22.77
N ILE A 26 -11.20 -2.04 22.30
CA ILE A 26 -10.11 -2.98 22.02
C ILE A 26 -9.26 -2.47 20.84
N LEU A 27 -9.89 -2.05 19.73
CA LEU A 27 -9.17 -1.53 18.56
C LEU A 27 -8.42 -0.24 18.89
N MET A 28 -9.01 0.61 19.75
CA MET A 28 -8.36 1.83 20.24
C MET A 28 -7.10 1.51 21.06
N VAL A 29 -7.17 0.56 21.99
CA VAL A 29 -6.01 0.08 22.74
C VAL A 29 -4.93 -0.48 21.79
N VAL A 30 -5.32 -1.25 20.77
CA VAL A 30 -4.37 -1.80 19.78
C VAL A 30 -3.72 -0.67 18.99
N MET A 31 -4.49 0.30 18.53
CA MET A 31 -3.98 1.45 17.78
C MET A 31 -2.99 2.29 18.60
N CYS A 32 -3.31 2.55 19.87
CA CYS A 32 -2.40 3.23 20.80
C CYS A 32 -1.09 2.46 21.00
N GLY A 33 -1.16 1.14 21.21
CA GLY A 33 0.01 0.29 21.36
C GLY A 33 0.87 0.24 20.09
N VAL A 34 0.25 0.08 18.91
CA VAL A 34 0.96 0.12 17.62
C VAL A 34 1.66 1.46 17.42
N SER A 35 1.01 2.58 17.73
CA SER A 35 1.62 3.92 17.61
C SER A 35 2.79 4.12 18.58
N ALA A 36 2.71 3.53 19.78
CA ALA A 36 3.79 3.50 20.78
C ALA A 36 4.96 2.57 20.41
N GLY A 37 4.89 1.87 19.28
CA GLY A 37 5.98 1.02 18.78
C GLY A 37 5.87 -0.45 19.15
N GLU A 38 4.75 -0.87 19.75
CA GLU A 38 4.56 -2.27 20.12
C GLU A 38 4.35 -3.14 18.86
N ARG A 39 5.01 -4.30 18.88
CA ARG A 39 5.10 -5.18 17.69
C ARG A 39 4.19 -6.40 17.81
N SER A 40 3.85 -6.78 19.04
CA SER A 40 3.09 -7.98 19.35
C SER A 40 1.84 -7.65 20.17
N ILE A 41 0.85 -8.53 20.14
CA ILE A 41 -0.35 -8.41 20.99
C ILE A 41 0.03 -8.39 22.48
N TYR A 42 1.07 -9.14 22.84
CA TYR A 42 1.61 -9.12 24.22
C TYR A 42 2.14 -7.73 24.59
N GLY A 43 2.99 -7.14 23.74
CA GLY A 43 3.52 -5.78 23.94
C GLY A 43 2.41 -4.73 24.01
N ILE A 44 1.40 -4.82 23.15
CA ILE A 44 0.22 -3.93 23.17
C ILE A 44 -0.49 -4.04 24.54
N ARG A 45 -0.67 -5.24 25.07
CA ARG A 45 -1.28 -5.44 26.40
C ARG A 45 -0.42 -4.85 27.51
N GLU A 46 0.89 -5.03 27.47
CA GLU A 46 1.81 -4.45 28.48
C GLU A 46 1.85 -2.92 28.37
N PHE A 47 1.86 -2.36 27.15
CA PHE A 47 1.69 -0.93 26.94
C PHE A 47 0.37 -0.44 27.60
N ALA A 48 -0.74 -1.10 27.36
CA ALA A 48 -2.03 -0.71 27.94
C ALA A 48 -1.98 -0.74 29.48
N ARG A 49 -1.33 -1.75 30.08
CA ARG A 49 -1.15 -1.86 31.54
C ARG A 49 -0.33 -0.71 32.11
N LEU A 50 0.75 -0.33 31.43
CA LEU A 50 1.62 0.76 31.87
C LEU A 50 1.01 2.15 31.64
N LYS A 51 0.08 2.27 30.69
CA LYS A 51 -0.54 3.52 30.24
C LYS A 51 -2.05 3.56 30.54
N GLU A 52 -2.56 2.74 31.46
CA GLU A 52 -4.01 2.66 31.74
C GLU A 52 -4.58 4.02 32.11
N GLN A 53 -3.92 4.77 32.99
CA GLN A 53 -4.37 6.09 33.40
C GLN A 53 -4.44 7.06 32.20
N TRP A 54 -3.42 7.04 31.33
CA TRP A 54 -3.39 7.86 30.11
C TRP A 54 -4.51 7.46 29.12
N LEU A 55 -4.78 6.15 28.96
CA LEU A 55 -5.88 5.66 28.13
C LEU A 55 -7.24 6.13 28.64
N ARG A 56 -7.41 6.26 29.96
CA ARG A 56 -8.64 6.76 30.56
C ARG A 56 -8.76 8.27 30.48
N ASP A 57 -7.74 9.00 30.92
CA ASP A 57 -7.82 10.45 31.13
C ASP A 57 -7.60 11.25 29.84
N VAL A 58 -6.73 10.78 28.96
CA VAL A 58 -6.35 11.51 27.74
C VAL A 58 -7.10 10.97 26.51
N ILE A 59 -7.18 9.63 26.39
CA ILE A 59 -7.87 9.00 25.26
C ILE A 59 -9.38 8.89 25.50
N GLY A 60 -9.82 8.98 26.75
CA GLY A 60 -11.24 8.94 27.11
C GLY A 60 -11.86 7.54 27.12
N LEU A 61 -11.03 6.47 27.16
CA LEU A 61 -11.55 5.09 27.24
C LEU A 61 -12.18 4.82 28.60
N LYS A 62 -13.44 4.41 28.62
CA LYS A 62 -14.16 4.13 29.85
C LYS A 62 -13.62 2.91 30.58
N LEU A 63 -13.33 1.84 29.85
CA LEU A 63 -12.81 0.57 30.34
C LEU A 63 -13.52 0.08 31.62
N PRO A 64 -14.85 -0.07 31.60
CA PRO A 64 -15.66 -0.33 32.81
C PRO A 64 -15.28 -1.69 33.45
N ASN A 65 -14.75 -2.63 32.69
CA ASN A 65 -14.32 -3.94 33.13
C ASN A 65 -12.77 -4.07 33.20
N GLY A 66 -12.06 -2.93 33.33
CA GLY A 66 -10.59 -2.87 33.30
C GLY A 66 -10.03 -3.03 31.88
N LEU A 67 -8.77 -3.39 31.77
CA LEU A 67 -8.08 -3.59 30.48
C LEU A 67 -8.42 -4.95 29.86
N PRO A 68 -8.56 -5.04 28.54
CA PRO A 68 -8.70 -6.33 27.86
C PRO A 68 -7.45 -7.20 28.06
N SER A 69 -7.65 -8.48 28.34
CA SER A 69 -6.55 -9.44 28.43
C SER A 69 -5.91 -9.72 27.07
N TYR A 70 -4.69 -10.28 27.07
CA TYR A 70 -4.03 -10.75 25.86
C TYR A 70 -4.95 -11.63 25.00
N ASP A 71 -5.60 -12.63 25.61
CA ASP A 71 -6.51 -13.54 24.90
C ASP A 71 -7.75 -12.83 24.36
N THR A 72 -8.24 -11.82 25.07
CA THR A 72 -9.37 -11.01 24.60
C THR A 72 -8.97 -10.25 23.34
N VAL A 73 -7.83 -9.55 23.33
CA VAL A 73 -7.33 -8.81 22.16
C VAL A 73 -7.11 -9.76 20.99
N ARG A 74 -6.39 -10.87 21.22
CA ARG A 74 -6.10 -11.88 20.19
C ARG A 74 -7.36 -12.45 19.58
N ARG A 75 -8.33 -12.85 20.43
CA ARG A 75 -9.60 -13.43 19.98
C ARG A 75 -10.44 -12.44 19.20
N VAL A 76 -10.51 -11.18 19.65
CA VAL A 76 -11.30 -10.15 18.96
C VAL A 76 -10.70 -9.83 17.60
N LEU A 77 -9.38 -9.66 17.50
CA LEU A 77 -8.72 -9.47 16.20
C LEU A 77 -8.96 -10.64 15.23
N GLY A 78 -9.01 -11.89 15.73
CA GLY A 78 -9.31 -13.07 14.92
C GLY A 78 -10.80 -13.20 14.54
N LEU A 79 -11.73 -12.70 15.37
CA LEU A 79 -13.16 -12.74 15.11
C LEU A 79 -13.65 -11.64 14.16
N LEU A 80 -12.95 -10.52 14.11
CA LEU A 80 -13.26 -9.44 13.18
C LEU A 80 -13.12 -9.93 11.75
N TYR A 81 -14.14 -9.70 10.93
CA TYR A 81 -14.11 -10.05 9.53
C TYR A 81 -13.27 -9.03 8.74
N PRO A 82 -12.08 -9.38 8.23
CA PRO A 82 -11.15 -8.40 7.67
C PRO A 82 -11.73 -7.58 6.51
N LYS A 83 -12.56 -8.20 5.65
CA LYS A 83 -13.20 -7.48 4.53
C LYS A 83 -14.15 -6.37 5.00
N GLN A 84 -14.77 -6.52 6.17
CA GLN A 84 -15.60 -5.49 6.76
C GLN A 84 -14.73 -4.37 7.33
N PHE A 85 -13.70 -4.71 8.10
CA PHE A 85 -12.77 -3.72 8.63
C PHE A 85 -12.04 -2.95 7.54
N GLN A 86 -11.68 -3.63 6.45
CA GLN A 86 -11.15 -2.99 5.25
C GLN A 86 -12.11 -1.94 4.64
N ARG A 87 -13.42 -2.21 4.61
CA ARG A 87 -14.40 -1.22 4.12
C ARG A 87 -14.48 0.00 5.02
N VAL A 88 -14.40 -0.20 6.33
CA VAL A 88 -14.35 0.91 7.30
C VAL A 88 -13.09 1.75 7.08
N PHE A 89 -11.93 1.12 6.87
CA PHE A 89 -10.68 1.79 6.55
C PHE A 89 -10.75 2.61 5.26
N ILE A 90 -11.29 2.02 4.16
CA ILE A 90 -11.43 2.72 2.87
C ILE A 90 -12.39 3.91 3.00
N ARG A 91 -13.52 3.73 3.69
CA ARG A 91 -14.48 4.82 3.92
C ARG A 91 -13.84 5.97 4.68
N TRP A 92 -13.08 5.66 5.72
CA TRP A 92 -12.33 6.67 6.47
C TRP A 92 -11.37 7.45 5.55
N ILE A 93 -10.65 6.76 4.64
CA ILE A 93 -9.79 7.43 3.66
C ILE A 93 -10.61 8.32 2.71
N GLU A 94 -11.74 7.85 2.21
CA GLU A 94 -12.64 8.61 1.31
C GLU A 94 -13.20 9.87 2.01
N GLU A 95 -13.44 9.82 3.30
CA GLU A 95 -13.98 10.94 4.09
C GLU A 95 -12.88 11.97 4.47
N GLU A 96 -11.66 11.53 4.72
CA GLU A 96 -10.55 12.38 5.19
C GLU A 96 -9.70 12.97 4.05
N LEU A 97 -9.70 12.36 2.87
CA LEU A 97 -8.74 12.67 1.82
C LEU A 97 -9.38 12.81 0.44
N ASP A 98 -9.11 13.93 -0.20
CA ASP A 98 -9.33 14.12 -1.62
C ASP A 98 -8.08 13.69 -2.40
N ILE A 99 -8.19 12.65 -3.22
CA ILE A 99 -7.09 12.20 -4.07
C ILE A 99 -7.02 13.13 -5.29
N PRO A 100 -5.93 13.88 -5.51
CA PRO A 100 -5.86 14.86 -6.58
C PRO A 100 -5.96 14.21 -7.97
N VAL A 101 -6.66 14.87 -8.87
CA VAL A 101 -6.73 14.46 -10.29
C VAL A 101 -5.33 14.41 -10.90
N GLY A 102 -5.04 13.37 -11.67
CA GLY A 102 -3.73 13.16 -12.29
C GLY A 102 -2.65 12.66 -11.34
N SER A 103 -2.99 12.34 -10.07
CA SER A 103 -2.05 11.74 -9.13
C SER A 103 -1.75 10.29 -9.47
N TYR A 104 -0.66 9.75 -8.90
CA TYR A 104 -0.23 8.38 -9.13
C TYR A 104 -0.64 7.48 -7.98
N VAL A 105 -1.24 6.34 -8.33
CA VAL A 105 -1.61 5.28 -7.39
C VAL A 105 -0.89 4.01 -7.81
N SER A 106 0.00 3.49 -6.97
CA SER A 106 0.67 2.21 -7.22
C SER A 106 -0.08 1.06 -6.58
N LEU A 107 -0.28 -0.02 -7.35
CA LEU A 107 -0.70 -1.32 -6.85
C LEU A 107 0.52 -2.22 -6.75
N ASP A 108 0.81 -2.72 -5.55
CA ASP A 108 1.94 -3.62 -5.32
C ASP A 108 1.71 -4.56 -4.15
N GLY A 109 2.22 -5.79 -4.28
CA GLY A 109 2.07 -6.86 -3.32
C GLY A 109 3.19 -6.90 -2.28
N LYS A 110 2.84 -7.20 -1.01
CA LYS A 110 3.79 -7.38 0.07
C LYS A 110 3.42 -8.57 0.95
N SER A 111 4.40 -9.46 1.19
CA SER A 111 4.24 -10.57 2.14
C SER A 111 4.71 -10.16 3.54
N LEU A 112 3.92 -10.52 4.56
CA LEU A 112 4.28 -10.40 5.97
C LEU A 112 4.96 -11.71 6.39
N ARG A 113 6.27 -11.82 6.23
CA ARG A 113 7.01 -13.09 6.32
C ARG A 113 6.84 -13.82 7.65
N GLY A 114 6.82 -13.08 8.77
CA GLY A 114 6.68 -13.65 10.11
C GLY A 114 5.29 -14.19 10.43
N SER A 115 4.25 -13.89 9.63
CA SER A 115 2.90 -14.42 9.80
C SER A 115 2.71 -15.83 9.24
N GLY A 116 3.75 -16.40 8.65
CA GLY A 116 3.80 -17.78 8.17
C GLY A 116 4.60 -18.69 9.09
N LEU A 117 4.32 -19.98 9.02
CA LEU A 117 5.08 -21.01 9.71
C LEU A 117 5.14 -22.26 8.82
N LYS A 118 6.26 -22.40 8.10
CA LYS A 118 6.46 -23.44 7.08
C LYS A 118 6.37 -24.85 7.64
N GLU A 119 6.82 -25.03 8.88
CA GLU A 119 6.84 -26.33 9.56
C GLU A 119 5.44 -26.93 9.75
N VAL A 120 4.41 -26.08 9.78
CA VAL A 120 3.00 -26.50 9.91
C VAL A 120 2.15 -26.12 8.69
N GLY A 121 2.78 -25.74 7.57
CA GLY A 121 2.09 -25.47 6.30
C GLY A 121 1.30 -24.15 6.30
N ILE A 122 1.66 -23.17 7.15
CA ILE A 122 1.02 -21.85 7.16
C ILE A 122 1.86 -20.91 6.29
N ASP A 123 1.29 -20.47 5.17
CA ASP A 123 1.92 -19.47 4.31
C ASP A 123 1.83 -18.07 4.92
N PRO A 124 2.86 -17.21 4.66
CA PRO A 124 2.81 -15.80 5.04
C PRO A 124 1.59 -15.08 4.47
N LEU A 125 1.02 -14.17 5.25
CA LEU A 125 -0.02 -13.27 4.76
C LEU A 125 0.55 -12.40 3.63
N HIS A 126 -0.09 -12.44 2.47
CA HIS A 126 0.27 -11.60 1.32
C HIS A 126 -0.81 -10.56 1.08
N LEU A 127 -0.43 -9.28 1.05
CA LEU A 127 -1.33 -8.13 0.94
C LEU A 127 -1.01 -7.33 -0.31
N LEU A 128 -2.01 -7.10 -1.16
CA LEU A 128 -1.94 -6.10 -2.22
C LEU A 128 -2.31 -4.74 -1.63
N HIS A 129 -1.46 -3.75 -1.85
CA HIS A 129 -1.66 -2.36 -1.41
C HIS A 129 -2.01 -1.46 -2.59
N ALA A 130 -2.85 -0.45 -2.33
CA ALA A 130 -3.00 0.73 -3.16
C ALA A 130 -2.41 1.94 -2.42
N TYR A 131 -1.42 2.58 -3.01
CA TYR A 131 -0.64 3.66 -2.41
C TYR A 131 -0.70 4.93 -3.25
N SER A 132 -1.18 6.03 -2.66
CA SER A 132 -1.16 7.36 -3.28
C SER A 132 0.19 8.02 -3.06
N HIS A 133 0.88 8.37 -4.15
CA HIS A 133 2.22 8.98 -4.06
C HIS A 133 2.18 10.45 -3.67
N GLU A 134 1.21 11.20 -4.14
CA GLU A 134 1.05 12.62 -3.82
C GLU A 134 0.70 12.84 -2.35
N LEU A 135 -0.16 11.99 -1.80
CA LEU A 135 -0.56 12.05 -0.38
C LEU A 135 0.43 11.29 0.52
N GLY A 136 1.16 10.33 -0.04
CA GLY A 136 2.08 9.48 0.71
C GLY A 136 1.39 8.49 1.65
N VAL A 137 0.17 8.05 1.34
CA VAL A 137 -0.68 7.20 2.20
C VAL A 137 -1.15 5.94 1.50
N VAL A 138 -1.46 4.93 2.29
CA VAL A 138 -2.16 3.72 1.84
C VAL A 138 -3.65 4.01 1.76
N ILE A 139 -4.22 3.89 0.57
CA ILE A 139 -5.65 4.14 0.35
C ILE A 139 -6.50 2.87 0.38
N GLY A 140 -5.87 1.71 0.37
CA GLY A 140 -6.52 0.41 0.51
C GLY A 140 -5.52 -0.72 0.54
N GLN A 141 -5.94 -1.86 1.08
CA GLN A 141 -5.21 -3.12 1.01
C GLN A 141 -6.20 -4.28 0.90
N MET A 142 -5.77 -5.41 0.35
CA MET A 142 -6.56 -6.64 0.38
C MET A 142 -5.63 -7.84 0.47
N GLU A 143 -6.08 -8.87 1.20
CA GLU A 143 -5.40 -10.15 1.26
C GLU A 143 -5.49 -10.88 -0.09
N CYS A 144 -4.33 -11.36 -0.55
CA CYS A 144 -4.20 -12.33 -1.62
C CYS A 144 -3.99 -13.70 -1.00
N SER A 145 -4.60 -14.76 -1.54
CA SER A 145 -4.24 -16.12 -1.14
C SER A 145 -2.78 -16.40 -1.53
N SER A 146 -2.17 -17.41 -0.91
CA SER A 146 -0.73 -17.68 -0.94
C SER A 146 -0.09 -17.85 -2.34
N GLU A 147 -0.87 -18.03 -3.37
CA GLU A 147 -0.37 -18.13 -4.75
C GLU A 147 -0.34 -16.75 -5.41
N LYS A 148 0.80 -16.37 -5.99
CA LYS A 148 0.99 -15.07 -6.70
C LYS A 148 -0.06 -14.81 -7.79
N THR A 149 -0.56 -15.84 -8.46
CA THR A 149 -1.62 -15.76 -9.47
C THR A 149 -2.94 -15.20 -8.93
N ASN A 150 -3.13 -15.20 -7.61
CA ASN A 150 -4.33 -14.70 -6.96
C ASN A 150 -4.33 -13.17 -6.73
N GLU A 151 -3.24 -12.46 -7.04
CA GLU A 151 -3.23 -10.99 -7.01
C GLU A 151 -4.18 -10.39 -8.06
N ILE A 152 -4.34 -11.04 -9.22
CA ILE A 152 -5.14 -10.52 -10.35
C ILE A 152 -6.61 -10.28 -9.95
N PRO A 153 -7.38 -11.27 -9.44
CA PRO A 153 -8.78 -11.05 -9.04
C PRO A 153 -8.89 -10.11 -7.83
N ILE A 154 -7.87 -10.08 -6.97
CA ILE A 154 -7.83 -9.18 -5.82
C ILE A 154 -7.58 -7.73 -6.27
N ALA A 155 -6.68 -7.50 -7.24
CA ALA A 155 -6.45 -6.18 -7.82
C ALA A 155 -7.73 -5.63 -8.49
N GLU A 156 -8.43 -6.45 -9.28
CA GLU A 156 -9.72 -6.06 -9.87
C GLU A 156 -10.73 -5.62 -8.80
N ARG A 157 -10.82 -6.37 -7.72
CA ARG A 157 -11.73 -6.07 -6.62
C ARG A 157 -11.31 -4.81 -5.87
N LEU A 158 -10.02 -4.65 -5.58
CA LEU A 158 -9.49 -3.46 -4.90
C LEU A 158 -9.77 -2.19 -5.70
N ILE A 159 -9.48 -2.19 -7.01
CA ILE A 159 -9.77 -1.07 -7.92
C ILE A 159 -11.27 -0.70 -7.88
N GLN A 160 -12.16 -1.69 -7.88
CA GLN A 160 -13.61 -1.45 -7.83
C GLN A 160 -14.09 -0.85 -6.50
N ILE A 161 -13.50 -1.27 -5.38
CA ILE A 161 -13.90 -0.80 -4.04
C ILE A 161 -13.40 0.62 -3.79
N LEU A 162 -12.19 0.95 -4.27
CA LEU A 162 -11.57 2.26 -4.05
C LEU A 162 -12.31 3.41 -4.73
N LYS A 163 -13.10 3.15 -5.79
CA LYS A 163 -13.88 4.17 -6.53
C LYS A 163 -13.08 5.42 -6.94
N ILE A 164 -11.75 5.32 -7.02
CA ILE A 164 -10.88 6.42 -7.43
C ILE A 164 -11.07 6.73 -8.92
N LYS A 165 -10.96 8.03 -9.27
CA LYS A 165 -11.17 8.51 -10.63
C LYS A 165 -10.10 9.52 -11.04
N SER A 166 -9.84 9.57 -12.33
CA SER A 166 -8.92 10.55 -12.94
C SER A 166 -7.52 10.51 -12.33
N VAL A 167 -7.03 9.31 -11.96
CA VAL A 167 -5.67 9.06 -11.50
C VAL A 167 -4.92 8.18 -12.50
N ILE A 168 -3.61 8.07 -12.33
CA ILE A 168 -2.76 7.17 -13.12
C ILE A 168 -2.38 5.98 -12.25
N ILE A 169 -2.91 4.80 -12.57
CA ILE A 169 -2.62 3.57 -11.83
C ILE A 169 -1.36 2.93 -12.41
N THR A 170 -0.41 2.60 -11.53
CA THR A 170 0.82 1.90 -11.90
C THR A 170 0.88 0.53 -11.24
N ALA A 171 1.36 -0.47 -11.95
CA ALA A 171 1.52 -1.81 -11.42
C ALA A 171 2.67 -2.56 -12.12
N ASP A 172 3.11 -3.66 -11.49
CA ASP A 172 4.08 -4.56 -12.06
C ASP A 172 3.51 -5.40 -13.22
N ALA A 173 4.37 -6.24 -13.81
CA ALA A 173 3.98 -7.06 -14.96
C ALA A 173 2.94 -8.14 -14.62
N LEU A 174 2.82 -8.59 -13.38
CA LEU A 174 1.82 -9.59 -13.00
C LEU A 174 0.40 -9.05 -13.19
N LEU A 175 0.20 -7.77 -12.88
CA LEU A 175 -1.07 -7.07 -13.03
C LEU A 175 -1.30 -6.48 -14.43
N CYS A 176 -0.36 -6.65 -15.37
CA CYS A 176 -0.54 -6.33 -16.78
C CYS A 176 -1.45 -7.37 -17.44
N GLN A 177 -2.76 -7.25 -17.25
CA GLN A 177 -3.79 -8.17 -17.75
C GLN A 177 -4.93 -7.39 -18.39
N LYS A 178 -5.51 -7.93 -19.48
CA LYS A 178 -6.59 -7.25 -20.25
C LYS A 178 -7.78 -6.88 -19.36
N GLU A 179 -8.20 -7.74 -18.46
CA GLU A 179 -9.32 -7.48 -17.55
C GLU A 179 -9.00 -6.39 -16.52
N ILE A 180 -7.77 -6.35 -15.99
CA ILE A 180 -7.32 -5.27 -15.10
C ILE A 180 -7.30 -3.94 -15.85
N VAL A 181 -6.71 -3.90 -17.05
CA VAL A 181 -6.70 -2.70 -17.90
C VAL A 181 -8.13 -2.21 -18.16
N LYS A 182 -9.06 -3.11 -18.46
CA LYS A 182 -10.46 -2.78 -18.69
C LYS A 182 -11.14 -2.15 -17.47
N LYS A 183 -10.77 -2.60 -16.26
CA LYS A 183 -11.29 -2.04 -15.00
C LYS A 183 -10.68 -0.66 -14.72
N ILE A 184 -9.37 -0.52 -14.87
CA ILE A 184 -8.67 0.76 -14.67
C ILE A 184 -9.18 1.81 -15.66
N ALA A 185 -9.18 1.46 -16.96
CA ALA A 185 -9.51 2.36 -18.06
C ALA A 185 -11.00 2.77 -18.12
N LYS A 186 -11.79 2.39 -17.14
CA LYS A 186 -13.17 2.89 -16.99
C LYS A 186 -13.18 4.36 -16.54
N ASP A 187 -12.33 4.70 -15.57
CA ASP A 187 -12.31 6.00 -14.91
C ASP A 187 -10.89 6.56 -14.72
N ASN A 188 -9.84 5.80 -15.09
CA ASN A 188 -8.44 6.11 -14.79
C ASN A 188 -7.51 5.83 -15.97
N ASP A 189 -6.31 6.41 -15.91
CA ASP A 189 -5.19 6.07 -16.77
C ASP A 189 -4.30 4.98 -16.15
N TYR A 190 -3.40 4.41 -16.95
CA TYR A 190 -2.50 3.37 -16.47
C TYR A 190 -1.10 3.43 -17.07
N ILE A 191 -0.13 2.91 -16.31
CA ILE A 191 1.24 2.59 -16.74
C ILE A 191 1.56 1.22 -16.13
N LEU A 192 1.59 0.16 -16.94
CA LEU A 192 1.81 -1.20 -16.50
C LEU A 192 3.08 -1.77 -17.11
N ALA A 193 3.91 -2.43 -16.29
CA ALA A 193 5.10 -3.07 -16.80
C ALA A 193 4.74 -4.27 -17.69
N LEU A 194 5.47 -4.44 -18.78
CA LEU A 194 5.35 -5.56 -19.71
C LEU A 194 6.58 -6.45 -19.56
N LYS A 195 6.38 -7.73 -19.32
CA LYS A 195 7.43 -8.72 -19.12
C LYS A 195 6.92 -10.11 -19.51
N GLY A 196 7.68 -11.15 -19.29
CA GLY A 196 7.43 -12.55 -19.68
C GLY A 196 6.03 -13.15 -19.43
N ASN A 197 5.10 -12.44 -18.79
CA ASN A 197 3.68 -12.82 -18.73
C ASN A 197 2.95 -12.64 -20.08
N HIS A 198 3.50 -11.79 -20.98
CA HIS A 198 3.05 -11.60 -22.36
C HIS A 198 4.25 -11.69 -23.31
N PRO A 199 4.86 -12.88 -23.50
CA PRO A 199 6.15 -13.01 -24.16
C PRO A 199 6.15 -12.56 -25.63
N LEU A 200 5.06 -12.81 -26.36
CA LEU A 200 4.93 -12.37 -27.75
C LEU A 200 4.86 -10.84 -27.85
N MET A 201 3.97 -10.23 -27.07
CA MET A 201 3.83 -8.77 -27.02
C MET A 201 5.13 -8.08 -26.55
N GLU A 202 5.83 -8.65 -25.55
CA GLU A 202 7.11 -8.14 -25.08
C GLU A 202 8.14 -8.17 -26.22
N GLN A 203 8.19 -9.26 -27.01
CA GLN A 203 9.12 -9.38 -28.14
C GLN A 203 8.77 -8.39 -29.25
N GLU A 204 7.52 -8.25 -29.63
CA GLU A 204 7.07 -7.29 -30.65
C GLU A 204 7.40 -5.84 -30.24
N VAL A 205 7.16 -5.47 -28.98
CA VAL A 205 7.50 -4.14 -28.44
C VAL A 205 9.01 -3.93 -28.43
N LYS A 206 9.78 -4.93 -28.07
CA LYS A 206 11.26 -4.88 -28.12
C LYS A 206 11.77 -4.66 -29.53
N ASP A 207 11.28 -5.40 -30.52
CA ASP A 207 11.67 -5.29 -31.91
C ASP A 207 11.28 -3.92 -32.48
N PHE A 208 10.11 -3.40 -32.09
CA PHE A 208 9.66 -2.06 -32.43
C PHE A 208 10.61 -0.98 -31.90
N PHE A 209 11.07 -1.06 -30.64
CA PHE A 209 12.01 -0.08 -30.09
C PHE A 209 13.44 -0.21 -30.67
N LEU A 210 13.82 -1.37 -31.19
CA LEU A 210 15.08 -1.59 -31.89
C LEU A 210 15.06 -1.03 -33.31
N SER A 211 13.89 -0.84 -33.92
CA SER A 211 13.77 -0.25 -35.26
C SER A 211 14.10 1.26 -35.26
N PRO A 212 14.42 1.85 -36.43
CA PRO A 212 14.69 3.27 -36.53
C PRO A 212 13.58 4.12 -35.91
N ALA A 213 13.96 5.12 -35.12
CA ALA A 213 13.02 5.93 -34.37
C ALA A 213 12.10 6.75 -35.28
N PRO A 214 10.77 6.56 -35.22
CA PRO A 214 9.84 7.44 -35.93
C PRO A 214 9.73 8.81 -35.23
N SER A 215 9.17 9.80 -35.92
CA SER A 215 8.97 11.16 -35.41
C SER A 215 8.03 11.25 -34.20
N THR A 216 7.25 10.20 -33.96
CA THR A 216 6.32 10.06 -32.82
C THR A 216 6.98 9.67 -31.51
N ARG A 217 8.27 9.31 -31.55
CA ARG A 217 9.01 8.85 -30.38
C ARG A 217 9.51 10.04 -29.55
N SER A 218 9.00 10.15 -28.34
CA SER A 218 9.39 11.16 -27.36
C SER A 218 10.36 10.60 -26.33
N VAL A 219 11.37 11.40 -25.93
CA VAL A 219 12.42 10.95 -25.00
C VAL A 219 12.54 11.94 -23.84
N HIS A 220 12.67 11.43 -22.63
CA HIS A 220 12.99 12.18 -21.42
C HIS A 220 14.12 11.49 -20.66
N THR A 221 15.09 12.24 -20.16
CA THR A 221 16.24 11.69 -19.41
C THR A 221 16.32 12.30 -18.03
N THR A 222 16.56 11.47 -17.03
CA THR A 222 16.80 11.90 -15.64
C THR A 222 18.15 11.39 -15.16
N PHE A 223 18.75 12.15 -14.22
CA PHE A 223 20.00 11.80 -13.56
C PHE A 223 19.81 11.85 -12.06
N ASP A 224 20.18 10.77 -11.38
CA ASP A 224 20.19 10.68 -9.91
C ASP A 224 21.62 10.36 -9.45
N LYS A 225 22.07 11.05 -8.40
CA LYS A 225 23.33 10.77 -7.73
C LYS A 225 23.09 10.59 -6.24
N GLY A 226 23.41 9.43 -5.72
CA GLY A 226 23.25 9.14 -4.29
C GLY A 226 23.84 7.78 -3.91
N HIS A 227 24.14 7.60 -2.63
CA HIS A 227 24.61 6.33 -2.07
C HIS A 227 25.79 5.69 -2.85
N GLY A 228 26.71 6.50 -3.35
CA GLY A 228 27.89 6.03 -4.09
C GLY A 228 27.59 5.48 -5.49
N ARG A 229 26.44 5.81 -6.06
CA ARG A 229 26.05 5.46 -7.44
C ARG A 229 25.60 6.68 -8.22
N ILE A 230 25.80 6.65 -9.52
CA ILE A 230 25.19 7.55 -10.51
C ILE A 230 24.22 6.72 -11.31
N GLU A 231 23.01 7.20 -11.46
CA GLU A 231 21.97 6.54 -12.22
C GLU A 231 21.41 7.49 -13.27
N ARG A 232 21.50 7.08 -14.53
CA ARG A 232 20.88 7.73 -15.67
C ARG A 232 19.71 6.89 -16.13
N ARG A 233 18.52 7.48 -16.25
CA ARG A 233 17.35 6.82 -16.83
C ARG A 233 16.91 7.55 -18.07
N ILE A 234 16.71 6.79 -19.14
CA ILE A 234 16.18 7.27 -20.41
C ILE A 234 14.79 6.66 -20.57
N TYR A 235 13.79 7.53 -20.59
CA TYR A 235 12.39 7.17 -20.80
C TYR A 235 12.05 7.48 -22.24
N THR A 236 11.57 6.48 -22.97
CA THR A 236 11.14 6.61 -24.36
C THR A 236 9.68 6.21 -24.45
N LEU A 237 8.86 7.06 -25.03
CA LEU A 237 7.44 6.82 -25.24
C LEU A 237 7.11 6.96 -26.73
N ASP A 238 6.39 6.00 -27.29
CA ASP A 238 5.97 6.03 -28.68
C ASP A 238 4.47 5.80 -28.80
N THR A 239 3.77 6.76 -29.41
CA THR A 239 2.33 6.73 -29.63
C THR A 239 1.93 6.11 -30.96
N ASN A 240 2.90 5.81 -31.85
CA ASN A 240 2.65 5.11 -33.11
C ASN A 240 2.50 3.60 -32.88
N ILE A 241 1.32 3.22 -32.38
CA ILE A 241 0.99 1.82 -32.04
C ILE A 241 0.01 1.19 -33.05
N GLY A 242 -0.10 1.76 -34.25
CA GLY A 242 -0.99 1.24 -35.31
C GLY A 242 -0.57 -0.13 -35.86
N TRP A 243 0.68 -0.49 -35.69
CA TRP A 243 1.27 -1.77 -36.08
C TRP A 243 0.86 -2.94 -35.17
N PHE A 244 0.45 -2.65 -33.94
CA PHE A 244 0.06 -3.67 -32.95
C PHE A 244 -1.37 -4.16 -33.22
N GLU A 245 -1.50 -5.39 -33.71
CA GLU A 245 -2.79 -5.96 -34.15
C GLU A 245 -3.80 -6.09 -33.00
N ASP A 246 -3.32 -6.53 -31.83
CA ASP A 246 -4.15 -6.76 -30.62
C ASP A 246 -4.53 -5.46 -29.88
N LYS A 247 -4.21 -4.28 -30.41
CA LYS A 247 -4.50 -2.98 -29.78
C LYS A 247 -5.93 -2.87 -29.24
N LYS A 248 -6.91 -3.40 -29.97
CA LYS A 248 -8.35 -3.31 -29.64
C LYS A 248 -8.71 -4.07 -28.37
N GLU A 249 -7.92 -5.06 -27.99
CA GLU A 249 -8.11 -5.87 -26.78
C GLU A 249 -7.62 -5.16 -25.51
N TRP A 250 -6.77 -4.14 -25.67
CA TRP A 250 -6.22 -3.34 -24.61
C TRP A 250 -6.90 -1.97 -24.53
N LYS A 251 -7.90 -1.87 -23.65
CA LYS A 251 -8.74 -0.67 -23.57
C LYS A 251 -7.88 0.58 -23.29
N HIS A 252 -8.07 1.63 -24.10
CA HIS A 252 -7.34 2.90 -24.03
C HIS A 252 -5.80 2.79 -24.19
N LEU A 253 -5.28 1.69 -24.74
CA LEU A 253 -3.85 1.61 -25.06
C LEU A 253 -3.49 2.73 -26.06
N ALA A 254 -2.65 3.66 -25.61
CA ALA A 254 -2.27 4.84 -26.38
C ALA A 254 -0.80 4.87 -26.78
N ALA A 255 0.07 4.22 -26.01
CA ALA A 255 1.50 4.19 -26.26
C ALA A 255 2.17 2.94 -25.69
N PHE A 256 3.34 2.61 -26.25
CA PHE A 256 4.34 1.75 -25.62
C PHE A 256 5.46 2.60 -25.04
N GLY A 257 5.93 2.19 -23.86
CA GLY A 257 7.03 2.83 -23.15
C GLY A 257 8.25 1.91 -23.04
N MET A 258 9.43 2.50 -23.11
CA MET A 258 10.71 1.83 -22.82
C MET A 258 11.47 2.67 -21.79
N VAL A 259 12.02 2.02 -20.77
CA VAL A 259 12.91 2.67 -19.80
C VAL A 259 14.24 1.94 -19.80
N GLU A 260 15.29 2.68 -20.10
CA GLU A 260 16.66 2.24 -19.98
C GLU A 260 17.29 2.83 -18.74
N SER A 261 17.68 1.99 -17.78
CA SER A 261 18.39 2.36 -16.56
C SER A 261 19.87 2.01 -16.70
N ILE A 262 20.73 3.00 -16.57
CA ILE A 262 22.19 2.87 -16.61
C ILE A 262 22.72 3.27 -15.23
N VAL A 263 23.21 2.30 -14.48
CA VAL A 263 23.70 2.49 -13.11
C VAL A 263 25.22 2.31 -13.07
N THR A 264 25.94 3.37 -12.74
CA THR A 264 27.38 3.31 -12.51
C THR A 264 27.70 3.23 -11.02
N ARG A 265 28.32 2.16 -10.57
CA ARG A 265 28.75 1.94 -9.21
C ARG A 265 30.19 1.44 -9.18
N LYS A 266 31.07 2.14 -8.44
CA LYS A 266 32.51 1.80 -8.34
C LYS A 266 33.16 1.59 -9.71
N GLY A 267 32.84 2.43 -10.70
CA GLY A 267 33.39 2.36 -12.06
C GLY A 267 32.81 1.24 -12.94
N LYS A 268 31.90 0.42 -12.42
CA LYS A 268 31.19 -0.60 -13.23
C LYS A 268 29.82 -0.07 -13.62
N GLU A 269 29.47 -0.27 -14.90
CA GLU A 269 28.18 0.09 -15.46
C GLU A 269 27.30 -1.16 -15.60
N CYS A 270 26.04 -1.03 -15.15
CA CYS A 270 24.98 -2.01 -15.35
C CYS A 270 23.85 -1.34 -16.11
N ARG A 271 23.35 -2.00 -17.15
CA ARG A 271 22.26 -1.52 -18.00
C ARG A 271 21.09 -2.49 -17.93
N GLU A 272 19.89 -1.94 -17.70
CA GLU A 272 18.64 -2.67 -17.69
C GLU A 272 17.61 -1.96 -18.56
N ILE A 273 16.85 -2.72 -19.35
CA ILE A 273 15.76 -2.20 -20.19
C ILE A 273 14.46 -2.85 -19.73
N ARG A 274 13.40 -2.04 -19.59
CA ARG A 274 12.06 -2.47 -19.26
C ARG A 274 11.05 -1.85 -20.20
N TYR A 275 9.99 -2.60 -20.50
CA TYR A 275 8.92 -2.19 -21.40
C TYR A 275 7.61 -2.01 -20.65
N PHE A 276 6.73 -1.16 -21.18
CA PHE A 276 5.48 -0.78 -20.56
C PHE A 276 4.38 -0.60 -21.59
N ILE A 277 3.16 -0.88 -21.18
CA ILE A 277 1.93 -0.45 -21.87
C ILE A 277 1.31 0.71 -21.09
N THR A 278 0.72 1.67 -21.80
CA THR A 278 0.16 2.85 -21.14
C THR A 278 -0.95 3.53 -21.96
N SER A 279 -1.90 4.15 -21.25
CA SER A 279 -2.87 5.11 -21.82
C SER A 279 -2.31 6.55 -21.82
N VAL A 280 -1.20 6.81 -21.12
CA VAL A 280 -0.56 8.13 -21.04
C VAL A 280 0.26 8.38 -22.29
N THR A 281 0.17 9.61 -22.86
CA THR A 281 0.87 10.02 -24.09
C THR A 281 1.97 11.05 -23.85
N ASP A 282 2.07 11.62 -22.66
CA ASP A 282 3.15 12.53 -22.27
C ASP A 282 4.31 11.76 -21.64
N VAL A 283 5.52 11.91 -22.21
CA VAL A 283 6.72 11.18 -21.77
C VAL A 283 7.16 11.57 -20.35
N LYS A 284 6.92 12.81 -19.89
CA LYS A 284 7.27 13.24 -18.55
C LYS A 284 6.31 12.65 -17.50
N GLN A 285 5.00 12.58 -17.82
CA GLN A 285 4.03 11.88 -16.99
C GLN A 285 4.36 10.38 -16.92
N PHE A 286 4.71 9.75 -18.05
CA PHE A 286 5.16 8.37 -18.08
C PHE A 286 6.39 8.16 -17.18
N ALA A 287 7.41 9.01 -17.31
CA ALA A 287 8.63 8.93 -16.49
C ALA A 287 8.33 9.09 -15.00
N LYS A 288 7.46 10.05 -14.62
CA LYS A 288 7.03 10.24 -13.23
C LYS A 288 6.28 9.01 -12.71
N GLY A 289 5.37 8.42 -13.49
CA GLY A 289 4.60 7.24 -13.09
C GLY A 289 5.48 6.01 -12.86
N VAL A 290 6.40 5.72 -13.78
CA VAL A 290 7.37 4.63 -13.59
C VAL A 290 8.22 4.86 -12.34
N ARG A 291 8.66 6.08 -12.10
CA ARG A 291 9.46 6.42 -10.92
C ARG A 291 8.66 6.30 -9.63
N SER A 292 7.41 6.71 -9.65
CA SER A 292 6.48 6.60 -8.52
C SER A 292 6.25 5.13 -8.16
N HIS A 293 6.04 4.25 -9.14
CA HIS A 293 5.85 2.83 -8.86
C HIS A 293 7.03 2.23 -8.09
N TRP A 294 8.27 2.53 -8.49
CA TRP A 294 9.44 2.05 -7.74
C TRP A 294 9.60 2.68 -6.36
N ALA A 295 9.01 3.85 -6.17
CA ALA A 295 9.09 4.53 -4.88
C ALA A 295 8.21 3.85 -3.80
N ILE A 296 7.23 3.00 -4.17
CA ILE A 296 6.40 2.27 -3.18
C ILE A 296 7.26 1.37 -2.30
N GLU A 297 8.28 0.73 -2.85
CA GLU A 297 9.21 -0.12 -2.11
C GLU A 297 9.91 0.64 -0.98
N ASN A 298 10.40 1.87 -1.28
CA ASN A 298 11.14 2.68 -0.32
C ASN A 298 10.23 3.50 0.60
N ASN A 299 9.12 4.00 0.08
CA ASN A 299 8.24 4.91 0.81
C ASN A 299 7.21 4.18 1.68
N LEU A 300 6.76 3.00 1.23
CA LEU A 300 5.77 2.22 1.96
C LEU A 300 6.37 0.95 2.54
N HIS A 301 6.83 0.01 1.71
CA HIS A 301 7.21 -1.33 2.17
C HIS A 301 8.36 -1.30 3.16
N TRP A 302 9.42 -0.55 2.87
CA TRP A 302 10.53 -0.36 3.80
C TRP A 302 10.07 0.28 5.13
N CYS A 303 9.19 1.29 5.06
CA CYS A 303 8.65 1.92 6.28
C CYS A 303 7.83 0.95 7.12
N LEU A 304 6.99 0.12 6.48
CA LEU A 304 6.20 -0.88 7.17
C LEU A 304 7.10 -1.93 7.86
N ASP A 305 8.19 -2.34 7.21
CA ASP A 305 9.11 -3.32 7.80
C ASP A 305 9.96 -2.74 8.90
N VAL A 306 10.53 -1.56 8.69
CA VAL A 306 11.50 -0.98 9.63
C VAL A 306 10.81 -0.26 10.79
N LEU A 307 9.73 0.50 10.52
CA LEU A 307 9.08 1.34 11.55
C LEU A 307 7.89 0.63 12.22
N PHE A 308 7.22 -0.27 11.53
CA PHE A 308 6.03 -0.98 12.03
C PHE A 308 6.28 -2.49 12.21
N CYS A 309 7.45 -2.99 11.81
CA CYS A 309 7.87 -4.38 11.97
C CYS A 309 6.87 -5.39 11.35
N ASP A 310 6.34 -5.07 10.18
CA ASP A 310 5.35 -5.91 9.49
C ASP A 310 5.89 -7.32 9.23
N ASP A 311 7.12 -7.44 8.72
CA ASP A 311 7.79 -8.72 8.47
C ASP A 311 8.10 -9.53 9.75
N ALA A 312 8.12 -8.88 10.91
CA ALA A 312 8.31 -9.53 12.21
C ALA A 312 6.99 -9.86 12.93
N CYS A 313 5.85 -9.72 12.25
CA CYS A 313 4.55 -10.07 12.80
C CYS A 313 4.41 -11.59 12.91
N THR A 314 4.38 -12.13 14.13
CA THR A 314 4.28 -13.58 14.41
C THR A 314 2.84 -14.04 14.69
N VAL A 315 1.85 -13.24 14.32
CA VAL A 315 0.42 -13.60 14.47
C VAL A 315 0.06 -14.59 13.36
N LEU A 316 -0.18 -15.85 13.72
CA LEU A 316 -0.51 -16.93 12.79
C LEU A 316 -1.99 -16.98 12.41
N ASP A 317 -2.88 -16.47 13.26
CA ASP A 317 -4.30 -16.33 12.92
C ASP A 317 -4.43 -15.30 11.79
N ARG A 318 -4.95 -15.74 10.65
CA ARG A 318 -4.97 -14.98 9.41
C ARG A 318 -5.78 -13.70 9.50
N ASN A 319 -6.98 -13.79 10.10
CA ASN A 319 -7.83 -12.63 10.32
C ASN A 319 -7.17 -11.62 11.28
N ALA A 320 -6.59 -12.13 12.39
CA ALA A 320 -5.91 -11.26 13.34
C ALA A 320 -4.69 -10.57 12.73
N ALA A 321 -3.91 -11.26 11.90
CA ALA A 321 -2.76 -10.69 11.20
C ALA A 321 -3.18 -9.61 10.21
N GLU A 322 -4.24 -9.84 9.40
CA GLU A 322 -4.77 -8.88 8.44
C GLU A 322 -5.37 -7.65 9.15
N ASN A 323 -6.14 -7.85 10.21
CA ASN A 323 -6.73 -6.75 10.99
C ASN A 323 -5.65 -5.90 11.69
N LEU A 324 -4.60 -6.54 12.22
CA LEU A 324 -3.46 -5.82 12.79
C LEU A 324 -2.69 -5.03 11.71
N ALA A 325 -2.59 -5.59 10.51
CA ALA A 325 -2.01 -4.89 9.36
C ALA A 325 -2.84 -3.64 9.00
N ILE A 326 -4.18 -3.71 8.97
CA ILE A 326 -5.05 -2.53 8.74
C ILE A 326 -4.77 -1.45 9.78
N ILE A 327 -4.70 -1.80 11.08
CA ILE A 327 -4.41 -0.83 12.15
C ILE A 327 -3.04 -0.18 11.94
N ARG A 328 -2.02 -0.93 11.54
CA ARG A 328 -0.70 -0.37 11.23
C ARG A 328 -0.76 0.65 10.09
N ARG A 329 -1.60 0.42 9.04
CA ARG A 329 -1.80 1.38 7.95
C ARG A 329 -2.56 2.62 8.41
N ILE A 330 -3.53 2.46 9.29
CA ILE A 330 -4.21 3.61 9.91
C ILE A 330 -3.18 4.48 10.65
N VAL A 331 -2.36 3.88 11.51
CA VAL A 331 -1.32 4.61 12.26
C VAL A 331 -0.27 5.22 11.32
N TYR A 332 0.16 4.49 10.28
CA TYR A 332 1.06 5.01 9.24
C TYR A 332 0.48 6.26 8.59
N ASN A 333 -0.77 6.17 8.12
CA ASN A 333 -1.46 7.27 7.44
C ASN A 333 -1.63 8.48 8.37
N ARG A 334 -2.07 8.27 9.61
CA ARG A 334 -2.22 9.34 10.61
C ARG A 334 -0.91 10.09 10.84
N ILE A 335 0.20 9.37 11.05
CA ILE A 335 1.52 10.00 11.20
C ILE A 335 1.89 10.77 9.94
N LYS A 336 1.64 10.20 8.76
CA LYS A 336 1.99 10.81 7.48
C LYS A 336 1.20 12.09 7.21
N MET A 337 -0.08 12.10 7.56
CA MET A 337 -0.99 13.23 7.32
C MET A 337 -0.83 14.35 8.34
N LEU A 338 -0.68 14.01 9.61
CA LEU A 338 -0.82 14.96 10.72
C LEU A 338 0.52 15.35 11.36
N SER A 339 1.57 14.53 11.18
CA SER A 339 2.89 14.86 11.71
C SER A 339 3.51 16.00 10.89
N LYS A 340 3.87 17.08 11.59
CA LYS A 340 4.66 18.20 11.01
C LYS A 340 6.18 17.90 10.99
N MET A 341 6.57 16.66 11.26
CA MET A 341 7.97 16.22 11.27
C MET A 341 8.48 16.01 9.84
N ASP A 342 9.77 16.26 9.59
CA ASP A 342 10.40 16.14 8.27
C ASP A 342 10.30 14.73 7.67
N THR A 343 10.26 13.70 8.54
CA THR A 343 10.20 12.30 8.10
C THR A 343 9.20 11.49 8.90
N LEU A 344 8.64 10.45 8.26
CA LEU A 344 7.79 9.47 8.94
C LEU A 344 8.49 8.81 10.16
N SER A 345 9.81 8.56 10.03
CA SER A 345 10.61 7.99 11.13
C SER A 345 10.65 8.90 12.36
N MET A 346 10.79 10.23 12.15
CA MET A 346 10.75 11.20 13.26
C MET A 346 9.34 11.26 13.87
N GLY A 347 8.30 11.31 13.06
CA GLY A 347 6.92 11.26 13.54
C GLY A 347 6.60 10.00 14.34
N LYS A 348 7.07 8.83 13.86
CA LYS A 348 6.93 7.57 14.58
C LYS A 348 7.68 7.57 15.92
N ARG A 349 8.91 8.09 15.96
CA ARG A 349 9.68 8.23 17.20
C ARG A 349 9.00 9.19 18.18
N ALA A 350 8.48 10.31 17.70
CA ALA A 350 7.73 11.24 18.54
C ALA A 350 6.51 10.57 19.17
N CYS A 351 5.75 9.76 18.41
CA CYS A 351 4.65 8.96 18.96
C CYS A 351 5.10 7.95 20.03
N ILE A 352 6.34 7.42 19.95
CA ILE A 352 6.88 6.48 20.95
C ILE A 352 7.22 7.20 22.25
N TYR A 353 7.84 8.36 22.18
CA TYR A 353 8.42 9.05 23.35
C TYR A 353 7.49 10.07 23.99
N ASP A 354 6.52 10.61 23.25
CA ASP A 354 5.63 11.68 23.73
C ASP A 354 4.16 11.23 23.67
N ASP A 355 3.56 11.06 24.84
CA ASP A 355 2.17 10.65 25.00
C ASP A 355 1.18 11.70 24.46
N ASN A 356 1.49 13.01 24.60
CA ASN A 356 0.64 14.08 24.11
C ASN A 356 0.71 14.18 22.58
N PHE A 357 1.91 14.07 22.02
CA PHE A 357 2.07 14.03 20.57
C PHE A 357 1.36 12.80 19.98
N ARG A 358 1.46 11.63 20.61
CA ARG A 358 0.76 10.43 20.19
C ARG A 358 -0.76 10.63 20.22
N ALA A 359 -1.31 11.21 21.29
CA ALA A 359 -2.73 11.53 21.38
C ALA A 359 -3.15 12.48 20.25
N GLN A 360 -2.38 13.55 20.02
CA GLN A 360 -2.63 14.49 18.94
C GLN A 360 -2.66 13.79 17.58
N ILE A 361 -1.65 12.98 17.24
CA ILE A 361 -1.58 12.27 15.95
C ILE A 361 -2.74 11.28 15.79
N LEU A 362 -3.13 10.58 16.85
CA LEU A 362 -4.18 9.57 16.74
C LEU A 362 -5.59 10.16 16.76
N PHE A 363 -5.80 11.30 17.44
CA PHE A 363 -7.15 11.79 17.81
C PHE A 363 -7.41 13.26 17.45
N SER A 364 -6.50 13.98 16.78
CA SER A 364 -6.83 15.29 16.22
C SER A 364 -7.56 15.15 14.88
N CYS A 365 -8.63 15.91 14.75
CA CYS A 365 -9.33 16.15 13.49
C CYS A 365 -8.57 17.16 12.65
#